data_7ab176207ac39c36905d7d566e5f8562
#
_entry.id   7ab176207ac39c36905d7d566e5f8562
#
_cell.length_a   1.000
_cell.length_b   1.000
_cell.length_c   1.000
_cell.angle_alpha   90.00
_cell.angle_beta   90.00
_cell.angle_gamma   90.00
#
_symmetry.space_group_name_H-M   'P 1'
#
loop_
_entity.id
_entity.type
_entity.pdbx_description
1 polymer ?
#
loop_
_entity_poly.entity_id
_entity_poly.type
_entity_poly.pdbx_seq_one_letter_code
_entity_poly.pdbx_strand_id
1 'polypeptide(L)'
;MVRNRARIVAAAEAVFREHGAAVPLDRVAERAGVGRGTLYRHFPDRAALIAAVYAVRVDALEAYAAELPADRLLEHLVVEIAALQADAPGLFTAVRAAHGTTPGVAEVERRATVLLEVALAEAHRRGRVREGVTVDDVRLVFAMVEGVLAVEDPARARASVRRALSVTLHGLLADPPDDLPEPGLVLPG
;
A
#
# COMPACT_ATOMS: atom_id res chain seq x y z
N MET A 1 16.72 14.61 16.65
CA MET A 1 15.72 14.87 15.56
C MET A 1 15.15 13.59 14.95
N VAL A 2 15.94 12.59 14.61
CA VAL A 2 15.53 11.31 13.97
C VAL A 2 14.46 10.57 14.78
N ARG A 3 14.61 10.44 16.10
CA ARG A 3 13.69 9.71 16.97
C ARG A 3 12.26 10.28 16.97
N ASN A 4 12.09 11.62 16.91
CA ASN A 4 10.76 12.22 16.87
C ASN A 4 10.07 12.00 15.51
N ARG A 5 10.83 12.04 14.40
CA ARG A 5 10.29 11.79 13.07
C ARG A 5 9.72 10.37 12.97
N ALA A 6 10.49 9.36 13.41
CA ALA A 6 10.02 7.97 13.42
C ALA A 6 8.79 7.76 14.30
N ARG A 7 8.75 8.38 15.51
CA ARG A 7 7.58 8.34 16.40
C ARG A 7 6.33 8.94 15.76
N ILE A 8 6.47 10.08 15.06
CA ILE A 8 5.33 10.71 14.37
C ILE A 8 4.84 9.81 13.24
N VAL A 9 5.73 9.19 12.46
CA VAL A 9 5.34 8.28 11.37
C VAL A 9 4.63 7.04 11.90
N ALA A 10 5.16 6.39 12.94
CA ALA A 10 4.51 5.24 13.58
C ALA A 10 3.13 5.60 14.16
N ALA A 11 3.02 6.78 14.81
CA ALA A 11 1.72 7.27 15.29
C ALA A 11 0.74 7.56 14.16
N ALA A 12 1.21 8.13 13.05
CA ALA A 12 0.39 8.38 11.86
C ALA A 12 -0.11 7.07 11.23
N GLU A 13 0.76 6.06 11.11
CA GLU A 13 0.39 4.73 10.64
C GLU A 13 -0.77 4.14 11.48
N ALA A 14 -0.63 4.17 12.81
CA ALA A 14 -1.66 3.66 13.71
C ALA A 14 -2.98 4.46 13.59
N VAL A 15 -2.90 5.79 13.58
CA VAL A 15 -4.07 6.68 13.49
C VAL A 15 -4.78 6.53 12.14
N PHE A 16 -4.03 6.41 11.05
CA PHE A 16 -4.62 6.23 9.71
C PHE A 16 -5.28 4.85 9.55
N ARG A 17 -4.75 3.83 10.20
CA ARG A 17 -5.37 2.49 10.26
C ARG A 17 -6.69 2.52 11.03
N GLU A 18 -6.73 3.20 12.17
CA GLU A 18 -7.90 3.28 13.06
C GLU A 18 -9.00 4.20 12.51
N HIS A 19 -8.65 5.29 11.83
CA HIS A 19 -9.57 6.40 11.52
C HIS A 19 -9.54 6.84 10.05
N GLY A 20 -8.72 6.23 9.21
CA GLY A 20 -8.50 6.65 7.82
C GLY A 20 -7.57 7.85 7.67
N ALA A 21 -7.05 8.06 6.47
CA ALA A 21 -6.03 9.08 6.18
C ALA A 21 -6.55 10.53 6.23
N ALA A 22 -7.86 10.75 6.29
CA ALA A 22 -8.48 12.09 6.35
C ALA A 22 -8.53 12.68 7.77
N VAL A 23 -8.19 11.89 8.81
CA VAL A 23 -8.23 12.30 10.21
C VAL A 23 -7.40 13.57 10.48
N PRO A 24 -7.81 14.47 11.41
CA PRO A 24 -7.02 15.65 11.79
C PRO A 24 -5.63 15.27 12.31
N LEU A 25 -4.58 15.97 11.84
CA LEU A 25 -3.19 15.73 12.25
C LEU A 25 -2.93 15.94 13.74
N ASP A 26 -3.82 16.65 14.44
CA ASP A 26 -3.75 16.82 15.91
C ASP A 26 -3.82 15.48 16.63
N ARG A 27 -4.63 14.52 16.14
CA ARG A 27 -4.68 13.16 16.69
C ARG A 27 -3.36 12.42 16.51
N VAL A 28 -2.66 12.68 15.40
CA VAL A 28 -1.32 12.13 15.19
C VAL A 28 -0.31 12.73 16.16
N ALA A 29 -0.34 14.05 16.37
CA ALA A 29 0.53 14.73 17.33
C ALA A 29 0.31 14.21 18.76
N GLU A 30 -0.96 14.08 19.17
CA GLU A 30 -1.35 13.52 20.46
C GLU A 30 -0.86 12.09 20.64
N ARG A 31 -1.13 11.21 19.68
CA ARG A 31 -0.68 9.80 19.68
C ARG A 31 0.83 9.68 19.72
N ALA A 32 1.55 10.58 19.02
CA ALA A 32 3.02 10.62 19.02
C ALA A 32 3.61 11.23 20.29
N GLY A 33 2.80 11.83 21.16
CA GLY A 33 3.27 12.55 22.36
C GLY A 33 4.15 13.75 22.00
N VAL A 34 3.79 14.51 20.94
CA VAL A 34 4.49 15.71 20.50
C VAL A 34 3.54 16.90 20.35
N GLY A 35 4.05 18.11 20.54
CA GLY A 35 3.26 19.31 20.25
C GLY A 35 3.05 19.52 18.74
N ARG A 36 1.95 20.23 18.36
CA ARG A 36 1.63 20.59 16.95
C ARG A 36 2.83 21.23 16.23
N GLY A 37 3.51 22.19 16.86
CA GLY A 37 4.69 22.83 16.27
C GLY A 37 5.85 21.88 15.99
N THR A 38 6.00 20.81 16.77
CA THR A 38 6.98 19.76 16.52
C THR A 38 6.56 18.90 15.32
N LEU A 39 5.30 18.54 15.23
CA LEU A 39 4.78 17.79 14.09
C LEU A 39 5.00 18.58 12.79
N TYR A 40 4.55 19.84 12.73
CA TYR A 40 4.66 20.66 11.51
C TYR A 40 6.10 21.02 11.12
N ARG A 41 7.04 21.04 12.08
CA ARG A 41 8.48 21.16 11.77
C ARG A 41 9.04 19.94 11.04
N HIS A 42 8.52 18.75 11.33
CA HIS A 42 8.95 17.51 10.67
C HIS A 42 8.19 17.24 9.38
N PHE A 43 6.91 17.62 9.35
CA PHE A 43 5.98 17.39 8.25
C PHE A 43 5.18 18.68 8.03
N PRO A 44 5.61 19.53 7.08
CA PRO A 44 5.02 20.87 6.88
C PRO A 44 3.54 20.82 6.50
N ASP A 45 3.10 19.71 5.91
CA ASP A 45 1.73 19.46 5.51
C ASP A 45 1.35 17.99 5.64
N ARG A 46 0.07 17.70 5.40
CA ARG A 46 -0.47 16.34 5.42
C ARG A 46 0.18 15.44 4.37
N ALA A 47 0.44 15.96 3.17
CA ALA A 47 0.98 15.19 2.07
C ALA A 47 2.41 14.68 2.38
N ALA A 48 3.23 15.52 3.04
CA ALA A 48 4.56 15.12 3.51
C ALA A 48 4.50 13.99 4.56
N LEU A 49 3.51 14.01 5.45
CA LEU A 49 3.31 12.92 6.42
C LEU A 49 2.80 11.65 5.75
N ILE A 50 1.82 11.77 4.85
CA ILE A 50 1.30 10.64 4.04
C ILE A 50 2.43 9.99 3.23
N ALA A 51 3.29 10.79 2.58
CA ALA A 51 4.44 10.28 1.85
C ALA A 51 5.39 9.48 2.76
N ALA A 52 5.62 9.95 3.97
CA ALA A 52 6.49 9.26 4.92
C ALA A 52 5.88 7.95 5.45
N VAL A 53 4.57 7.90 5.70
CA VAL A 53 3.87 6.67 6.05
C VAL A 53 3.89 5.68 4.88
N TYR A 54 3.64 6.17 3.67
CA TYR A 54 3.67 5.34 2.47
C TYR A 54 5.08 4.79 2.19
N ALA A 55 6.13 5.58 2.46
CA ALA A 55 7.52 5.12 2.34
C ALA A 55 7.82 3.91 3.24
N VAL A 56 7.36 3.93 4.50
CA VAL A 56 7.53 2.78 5.41
C VAL A 56 6.86 1.52 4.86
N ARG A 57 5.69 1.65 4.25
CA ARG A 57 4.98 0.52 3.63
C ARG A 57 5.72 -0.02 2.41
N VAL A 58 6.27 0.86 1.58
CA VAL A 58 7.08 0.44 0.43
C VAL A 58 8.39 -0.20 0.87
N ASP A 59 9.07 0.35 1.90
CA ASP A 59 10.27 -0.28 2.49
C ASP A 59 9.95 -1.71 2.96
N ALA A 60 8.82 -1.89 3.64
CA ALA A 60 8.39 -3.21 4.13
C ALA A 60 8.02 -4.16 2.97
N LEU A 61 7.36 -3.66 1.91
CA LEU A 61 7.06 -4.46 0.71
C LEU A 61 8.33 -4.89 -0.03
N GLU A 62 9.32 -4.02 -0.15
CA GLU A 62 10.61 -4.36 -0.77
C GLU A 62 11.35 -5.44 0.02
N ALA A 63 11.39 -5.31 1.36
CA ALA A 63 11.98 -6.31 2.24
C ALA A 63 11.25 -7.66 2.13
N TYR A 64 9.93 -7.65 2.17
CA TYR A 64 9.09 -8.84 2.00
C TYR A 64 9.33 -9.50 0.65
N ALA A 65 9.37 -8.72 -0.44
CA ALA A 65 9.61 -9.23 -1.79
C ALA A 65 10.97 -9.92 -1.93
N ALA A 66 11.99 -9.44 -1.21
CA ALA A 66 13.33 -10.03 -1.24
C ALA A 66 13.40 -11.44 -0.63
N GLU A 67 12.45 -11.81 0.22
CA GLU A 67 12.36 -13.11 0.87
C GLU A 67 11.47 -14.11 0.11
N LEU A 68 10.69 -13.62 -0.87
CA LEU A 68 9.74 -14.45 -1.60
C LEU A 68 10.38 -15.23 -2.75
N PRO A 69 9.85 -16.42 -3.05
CA PRO A 69 10.21 -17.14 -4.25
C PRO A 69 9.73 -16.38 -5.49
N ALA A 70 10.61 -16.27 -6.49
CA ALA A 70 10.37 -15.43 -7.67
C ALA A 70 9.20 -15.92 -8.54
N ASP A 71 8.81 -17.17 -8.45
CA ASP A 71 7.76 -17.78 -9.28
C ASP A 71 6.33 -17.31 -8.92
N ARG A 72 6.12 -16.76 -7.70
CA ARG A 72 4.83 -16.23 -7.24
C ARG A 72 4.92 -14.81 -6.68
N LEU A 73 5.98 -14.11 -7.00
CA LEU A 73 6.23 -12.78 -6.46
C LEU A 73 5.09 -11.79 -6.78
N LEU A 74 4.56 -11.81 -8.01
CA LEU A 74 3.50 -10.90 -8.42
C LEU A 74 2.21 -11.14 -7.61
N GLU A 75 1.78 -12.39 -7.47
CA GLU A 75 0.57 -12.75 -6.73
C GLU A 75 0.67 -12.32 -5.26
N HIS A 76 1.82 -12.60 -4.64
CA HIS A 76 2.07 -12.18 -3.25
C HIS A 76 2.03 -10.66 -3.10
N LEU A 77 2.71 -9.91 -3.97
CA LEU A 77 2.70 -8.45 -3.91
C LEU A 77 1.30 -7.86 -4.13
N VAL A 78 0.52 -8.40 -5.06
CA VAL A 78 -0.86 -7.94 -5.28
C VAL A 78 -1.72 -8.16 -4.04
N VAL A 79 -1.62 -9.32 -3.41
CA VAL A 79 -2.37 -9.63 -2.19
C VAL A 79 -1.95 -8.73 -1.02
N GLU A 80 -0.64 -8.53 -0.82
CA GLU A 80 -0.12 -7.68 0.26
C GLU A 80 -0.49 -6.21 0.08
N ILE A 81 -0.34 -5.66 -1.12
CA ILE A 81 -0.73 -4.26 -1.38
C ILE A 81 -2.23 -4.06 -1.13
N ALA A 82 -3.07 -4.99 -1.57
CA ALA A 82 -4.50 -4.92 -1.32
C ALA A 82 -4.85 -5.05 0.18
N ALA A 83 -4.13 -5.88 0.92
CA ALA A 83 -4.27 -5.97 2.37
C ALA A 83 -3.88 -4.66 3.06
N LEU A 84 -2.79 -4.00 2.63
CA LEU A 84 -2.38 -2.70 3.12
C LEU A 84 -3.39 -1.58 2.80
N GLN A 85 -4.09 -1.66 1.64
CA GLN A 85 -5.18 -0.75 1.33
C GLN A 85 -6.38 -0.96 2.28
N ALA A 86 -6.72 -2.22 2.57
CA ALA A 86 -7.80 -2.55 3.49
C ALA A 86 -7.48 -2.15 4.95
N ASP A 87 -6.22 -2.18 5.34
CA ASP A 87 -5.78 -1.79 6.69
C ASP A 87 -5.82 -0.28 6.94
N ALA A 88 -5.63 0.55 5.91
CA ALA A 88 -5.70 2.01 6.03
C ALA A 88 -6.49 2.61 4.86
N PRO A 89 -7.83 2.50 4.88
CA PRO A 89 -8.69 3.00 3.83
C PRO A 89 -8.45 4.48 3.54
N GLY A 90 -8.38 4.84 2.26
CA GLY A 90 -8.14 6.20 1.79
C GLY A 90 -6.68 6.66 1.80
N LEU A 91 -5.73 5.90 2.36
CA LEU A 91 -4.31 6.27 2.30
C LEU A 91 -3.79 6.26 0.86
N PHE A 92 -4.10 5.23 0.10
CA PHE A 92 -3.71 5.12 -1.31
C PHE A 92 -4.32 6.24 -2.16
N THR A 93 -5.61 6.54 -1.95
CA THR A 93 -6.28 7.68 -2.60
C THR A 93 -5.62 9.01 -2.23
N ALA A 94 -5.22 9.19 -0.96
CA ALA A 94 -4.54 10.39 -0.49
C ALA A 94 -3.12 10.54 -1.08
N VAL A 95 -2.40 9.44 -1.26
CA VAL A 95 -1.10 9.41 -1.98
C VAL A 95 -1.28 9.86 -3.42
N ARG A 96 -2.25 9.30 -4.13
CA ARG A 96 -2.55 9.68 -5.52
C ARG A 96 -2.97 11.14 -5.66
N ALA A 97 -3.76 11.66 -4.72
CA ALA A 97 -4.15 13.08 -4.71
C ALA A 97 -2.96 14.02 -4.47
N ALA A 98 -1.91 13.55 -3.77
CA ALA A 98 -0.68 14.29 -3.53
C ALA A 98 0.35 14.16 -4.67
N HIS A 99 0.08 13.32 -5.68
CA HIS A 99 0.95 13.13 -6.83
C HIS A 99 1.19 14.46 -7.57
N GLY A 100 2.43 14.73 -7.94
CA GLY A 100 2.81 15.98 -8.63
C GLY A 100 2.91 17.22 -7.74
N THR A 101 2.40 17.20 -6.50
CA THR A 101 2.46 18.33 -5.57
C THR A 101 3.52 18.17 -4.47
N THR A 102 3.90 16.94 -4.16
CA THR A 102 4.84 16.62 -3.07
C THR A 102 5.97 15.73 -3.58
N PRO A 103 7.21 16.23 -3.63
CA PRO A 103 8.35 15.48 -4.21
C PRO A 103 8.57 14.09 -3.61
N GLY A 104 8.37 13.94 -2.29
CA GLY A 104 8.52 12.66 -1.61
C GLY A 104 7.49 11.60 -2.04
N VAL A 105 6.30 12.00 -2.48
CA VAL A 105 5.27 11.09 -3.00
C VAL A 105 5.73 10.46 -4.32
N ALA A 106 6.21 11.28 -5.27
CA ALA A 106 6.64 10.79 -6.58
C ALA A 106 7.76 9.74 -6.48
N GLU A 107 8.71 9.93 -5.57
CA GLU A 107 9.80 8.97 -5.36
C GLU A 107 9.28 7.64 -4.81
N VAL A 108 8.40 7.66 -3.83
CA VAL A 108 7.87 6.44 -3.24
C VAL A 108 6.96 5.69 -4.22
N GLU A 109 6.13 6.41 -5.00
CA GLU A 109 5.33 5.82 -6.08
C GLU A 109 6.20 5.18 -7.16
N ARG A 110 7.31 5.83 -7.52
CA ARG A 110 8.28 5.26 -8.47
C ARG A 110 8.85 3.94 -7.95
N ARG A 111 9.26 3.88 -6.67
CA ARG A 111 9.78 2.64 -6.05
C ARG A 111 8.73 1.52 -6.08
N ALA A 112 7.51 1.82 -5.66
CA ALA A 112 6.40 0.85 -5.72
C ALA A 112 6.14 0.36 -7.15
N THR A 113 6.23 1.25 -8.14
CA THR A 113 6.10 0.91 -9.56
C THR A 113 7.20 -0.04 -10.01
N VAL A 114 8.46 0.29 -9.74
CA VAL A 114 9.62 -0.56 -10.11
C VAL A 114 9.48 -1.95 -9.51
N LEU A 115 9.04 -2.05 -8.25
CA LEU A 115 8.82 -3.34 -7.60
C LEU A 115 7.79 -4.19 -8.36
N LEU A 116 6.66 -3.58 -8.77
CA LEU A 116 5.64 -4.25 -9.56
C LEU A 116 6.11 -4.62 -10.98
N GLU A 117 6.88 -3.74 -11.63
CA GLU A 117 7.45 -4.01 -12.97
C GLU A 117 8.41 -5.21 -12.93
N VAL A 118 9.27 -5.29 -11.91
CA VAL A 118 10.17 -6.43 -11.71
C VAL A 118 9.38 -7.72 -11.49
N ALA A 119 8.37 -7.69 -10.64
CA ALA A 119 7.53 -8.86 -10.36
C ALA A 119 6.75 -9.31 -11.60
N LEU A 120 6.19 -8.37 -12.37
CA LEU A 120 5.47 -8.64 -13.61
C LEU A 120 6.38 -9.20 -14.69
N ALA A 121 7.58 -8.64 -14.87
CA ALA A 121 8.56 -9.15 -15.82
C ALA A 121 8.98 -10.60 -15.50
N GLU A 122 9.13 -10.92 -14.21
CA GLU A 122 9.41 -12.29 -13.77
C GLU A 122 8.24 -13.22 -14.07
N ALA A 123 7.01 -12.78 -13.78
CA ALA A 123 5.80 -13.54 -14.06
C ALA A 123 5.64 -13.82 -15.57
N HIS A 124 5.93 -12.86 -16.45
CA HIS A 124 5.95 -13.04 -17.90
C HIS A 124 7.01 -14.06 -18.34
N ARG A 125 8.25 -13.95 -17.85
CA ARG A 125 9.32 -14.91 -18.20
C ARG A 125 8.97 -16.34 -17.86
N ARG A 126 8.17 -16.56 -16.82
CA ARG A 126 7.72 -17.86 -16.35
C ARG A 126 6.39 -18.32 -16.94
N GLY A 127 5.78 -17.54 -17.81
CA GLY A 127 4.47 -17.84 -18.38
C GLY A 127 3.33 -17.85 -17.35
N ARG A 128 3.51 -17.15 -16.21
CA ARG A 128 2.52 -17.08 -15.13
C ARG A 128 1.41 -16.06 -15.39
N VAL A 129 1.67 -15.09 -16.25
CA VAL A 129 0.76 -14.02 -16.61
C VAL A 129 0.45 -14.11 -18.10
N ARG A 130 -0.78 -13.80 -18.48
CA ARG A 130 -1.22 -13.77 -19.88
C ARG A 130 -0.39 -12.77 -20.69
N GLU A 131 -0.16 -13.08 -21.95
CA GLU A 131 0.48 -12.15 -22.87
C GLU A 131 -0.32 -10.85 -22.95
N GLY A 132 0.39 -9.72 -22.96
CA GLY A 132 -0.22 -8.38 -23.05
C GLY A 132 -0.62 -7.75 -21.70
N VAL A 133 -0.58 -8.47 -20.57
CA VAL A 133 -0.79 -7.85 -19.25
C VAL A 133 0.34 -6.87 -18.95
N THR A 134 -0.02 -5.65 -18.54
CA THR A 134 0.89 -4.54 -18.24
C THR A 134 0.87 -4.17 -16.75
N VAL A 135 1.82 -3.35 -16.32
CA VAL A 135 1.80 -2.80 -14.94
C VAL A 135 0.56 -1.92 -14.69
N ASP A 136 0.02 -1.30 -15.73
CA ASP A 136 -1.20 -0.50 -15.61
C ASP A 136 -2.44 -1.38 -15.35
N ASP A 137 -2.48 -2.60 -15.88
CA ASP A 137 -3.54 -3.57 -15.54
C ASP A 137 -3.44 -3.97 -14.06
N VAL A 138 -2.22 -4.18 -13.54
CA VAL A 138 -2.02 -4.44 -12.10
C VAL A 138 -2.44 -3.23 -11.25
N ARG A 139 -2.18 -2.01 -11.71
CA ARG A 139 -2.64 -0.79 -11.02
C ARG A 139 -4.16 -0.65 -11.03
N LEU A 140 -4.83 -1.08 -12.10
CA LEU A 140 -6.30 -1.11 -12.14
C LEU A 140 -6.88 -2.05 -11.09
N VAL A 141 -6.21 -3.17 -10.79
CA VAL A 141 -6.62 -4.05 -9.67
C VAL A 141 -6.68 -3.26 -8.36
N PHE A 142 -5.65 -2.46 -8.07
CA PHE A 142 -5.64 -1.65 -6.84
C PHE A 142 -6.70 -0.55 -6.83
N ALA A 143 -7.00 0.05 -7.98
CA ALA A 143 -8.09 1.01 -8.10
C ALA A 143 -9.47 0.34 -7.87
N MET A 144 -9.66 -0.90 -8.34
CA MET A 144 -10.86 -1.68 -8.06
C MET A 144 -10.98 -2.03 -6.58
N VAL A 145 -9.88 -2.40 -5.92
CA VAL A 145 -9.84 -2.63 -4.46
C VAL A 145 -10.26 -1.38 -3.70
N GLU A 146 -9.76 -0.19 -4.06
CA GLU A 146 -10.21 1.08 -3.45
C GLU A 146 -11.72 1.31 -3.65
N GLY A 147 -12.25 0.99 -4.84
CA GLY A 147 -13.69 1.05 -5.11
C GLY A 147 -14.51 0.12 -4.22
N VAL A 148 -14.03 -1.10 -3.98
CA VAL A 148 -14.65 -2.04 -3.03
C VAL A 148 -14.63 -1.47 -1.61
N LEU A 149 -13.48 -0.98 -1.16
CA LEU A 149 -13.30 -0.41 0.18
C LEU A 149 -14.16 0.84 0.42
N ALA A 150 -14.46 1.61 -0.63
CA ALA A 150 -15.27 2.82 -0.52
C ALA A 150 -16.77 2.55 -0.28
N VAL A 151 -17.28 1.38 -0.67
CA VAL A 151 -18.71 1.05 -0.60
C VAL A 151 -19.03 -0.09 0.35
N GLU A 152 -18.03 -0.84 0.80
CA GLU A 152 -18.21 -2.03 1.64
C GLU A 152 -18.23 -1.66 3.14
N ASP A 153 -18.97 -2.44 3.92
CA ASP A 153 -18.93 -2.38 5.37
C ASP A 153 -17.52 -2.76 5.88
N PRO A 154 -16.90 -1.99 6.78
CA PRO A 154 -15.57 -2.29 7.31
C PRO A 154 -15.41 -3.71 7.86
N ALA A 155 -16.47 -4.28 8.45
CA ALA A 155 -16.45 -5.64 8.97
C ALA A 155 -16.32 -6.71 7.86
N ARG A 156 -16.72 -6.39 6.64
CA ARG A 156 -16.69 -7.28 5.47
C ARG A 156 -15.58 -6.94 4.48
N ALA A 157 -14.96 -5.76 4.61
CA ALA A 157 -14.03 -5.19 3.65
C ALA A 157 -12.92 -6.17 3.24
N ARG A 158 -12.26 -6.83 4.20
CA ARG A 158 -11.18 -7.80 3.90
C ARG A 158 -11.69 -9.00 3.08
N ALA A 159 -12.85 -9.54 3.41
CA ALA A 159 -13.42 -10.68 2.68
C ALA A 159 -13.82 -10.27 1.25
N SER A 160 -14.41 -9.08 1.10
CA SER A 160 -14.79 -8.53 -0.21
C SER A 160 -13.58 -8.23 -1.08
N VAL A 161 -12.51 -7.64 -0.52
CA VAL A 161 -11.23 -7.44 -1.21
C VAL A 161 -10.63 -8.78 -1.66
N ARG A 162 -10.56 -9.77 -0.77
CA ARG A 162 -10.05 -11.10 -1.12
C ARG A 162 -10.84 -11.73 -2.26
N ARG A 163 -12.17 -11.60 -2.24
CA ARG A 163 -13.03 -12.08 -3.33
C ARG A 163 -12.79 -11.35 -4.64
N ALA A 164 -12.67 -10.02 -4.60
CA ALA A 164 -12.35 -9.20 -5.77
C ALA A 164 -11.00 -9.60 -6.38
N LEU A 165 -9.96 -9.78 -5.55
CA LEU A 165 -8.65 -10.26 -6.00
C LEU A 165 -8.73 -11.65 -6.65
N SER A 166 -9.47 -12.59 -6.04
CA SER A 166 -9.65 -13.92 -6.63
C SER A 166 -10.21 -13.83 -8.04
N VAL A 167 -11.28 -13.06 -8.25
CA VAL A 167 -11.90 -12.87 -9.56
C VAL A 167 -10.94 -12.20 -10.55
N THR A 168 -10.19 -11.19 -10.09
CA THR A 168 -9.30 -10.41 -10.95
C THR A 168 -8.05 -11.21 -11.35
N LEU A 169 -7.42 -11.88 -10.39
CA LEU A 169 -6.22 -12.69 -10.67
C LEU A 169 -6.50 -13.85 -11.62
N HIS A 170 -7.69 -14.47 -11.54
CA HIS A 170 -8.11 -15.44 -12.56
C HIS A 170 -8.16 -14.84 -13.97
N GLY A 171 -8.40 -13.54 -14.10
CA GLY A 171 -8.35 -12.83 -15.38
C GLY A 171 -6.93 -12.50 -15.86
N LEU A 172 -5.98 -12.29 -14.97
CA LEU A 172 -4.61 -11.88 -15.29
C LEU A 172 -3.64 -13.06 -15.43
N LEU A 173 -3.77 -14.08 -14.59
CA LEU A 173 -2.85 -15.21 -14.55
C LEU A 173 -3.17 -16.23 -15.64
N ALA A 174 -2.13 -16.83 -16.24
CA ALA A 174 -2.28 -17.90 -17.22
C ALA A 174 -2.78 -19.19 -16.56
N ASP A 175 -2.28 -19.46 -15.35
CA ASP A 175 -2.67 -20.59 -14.51
C ASP A 175 -2.88 -20.06 -13.08
N PRO A 176 -4.13 -19.59 -12.79
CA PRO A 176 -4.42 -19.00 -11.51
C PRO A 176 -4.36 -20.04 -10.38
N PRO A 177 -3.90 -19.66 -9.19
CA PRO A 177 -3.92 -20.55 -8.03
C PRO A 177 -5.37 -20.79 -7.56
N ASP A 178 -5.64 -21.99 -7.07
CA ASP A 178 -6.92 -22.35 -6.46
C ASP A 178 -7.22 -21.44 -5.25
N ASP A 179 -6.17 -21.17 -4.46
CA ASP A 179 -6.22 -20.29 -3.30
C ASP A 179 -5.23 -19.13 -3.43
N LEU A 180 -5.65 -17.94 -2.93
CA LEU A 180 -4.76 -16.79 -2.80
C LEU A 180 -3.81 -16.99 -1.61
N PRO A 181 -2.55 -16.51 -1.71
CA PRO A 181 -1.66 -16.51 -0.56
C PRO A 181 -2.25 -15.67 0.58
N GLU A 182 -1.96 -16.09 1.82
CA GLU A 182 -2.30 -15.26 2.98
C GLU A 182 -1.34 -14.07 3.09
N PRO A 183 -1.86 -12.89 3.49
CA PRO A 183 -1.00 -11.75 3.79
C PRO A 183 0.01 -12.07 4.89
N GLY A 184 1.29 -11.89 4.61
CA GLY A 184 2.38 -12.19 5.54
C GLY A 184 3.18 -10.97 6.00
N LEU A 185 2.86 -9.79 5.46
CA LEU A 185 3.58 -8.57 5.78
C LEU A 185 3.24 -8.05 7.18
N VAL A 186 4.23 -7.95 8.04
CA VAL A 186 4.12 -7.29 9.35
C VAL A 186 4.77 -5.91 9.25
N LEU A 187 3.96 -4.87 9.40
CA LEU A 187 4.48 -3.51 9.46
C LEU A 187 5.13 -3.27 10.81
N PRO A 188 6.27 -2.57 10.87
CA PRO A 188 6.90 -2.20 12.13
C PRO A 188 5.93 -1.32 12.94
N GLY A 189 5.74 -1.68 14.21
CA GLY A 189 4.90 -0.97 15.18
C GLY A 189 5.54 0.33 15.69
#